data_eaf4e8c9f54306d1c8cb77f4bcee787c
#
_entry.id   eaf4e8c9f54306d1c8cb77f4bcee787c
#
_cell.length_a   1.000
_cell.length_b   1.000
_cell.length_c   1.000
_cell.angle_alpha   90.00
_cell.angle_beta   90.00
_cell.angle_gamma   90.00
#
_symmetry.space_group_name_H-M   'P 1'
#
loop_
_entity.id
_entity.type
_entity.pdbx_description
1 polymer ?
#
loop_
_entity_poly.entity_id
_entity_poly.type
_entity_poly.pdbx_seq_one_letter_code
_entity_poly.pdbx_strand_id
1 'polypeptide(L)'
;MVSTSLNQLSGRELSEVETRQHGIFLIRNHLSPSELSLEPIRADALILLQSDEVILHLEFQTTPKADIPFRMNDYRLRAYRKFPQKQMRQVVIYLKPTDSELVYQTEFVLENSLHRFEVIRLWEQPTEVFFNSPGLLPFAALSQTNDQTRTLEEVAQIIEALNDTRIRSNVAASTAVLAGLVLNKDVIKRILRSDMMRESVIYQDILQEGLAQGLEQGIEQKAQEIAIKMINKGINLEIIVDVTGLTVAQVQKLQTKTEGTQTD
;
A
#
# COMPACT_ATOMS: atom_id res chain seq x y z
N MET A 1 1.38 -3.32 -2.14
CA MET A 1 0.40 -3.67 -1.10
C MET A 1 -0.66 -2.58 -0.88
N VAL A 2 -0.30 -1.33 -0.60
CA VAL A 2 -1.29 -0.23 -0.42
C VAL A 2 -2.18 -0.02 -1.66
N SER A 3 -1.66 -0.18 -2.87
CA SER A 3 -2.39 -0.03 -4.13
C SER A 3 -3.54 -1.03 -4.31
N THR A 4 -3.34 -2.28 -3.91
CA THR A 4 -4.36 -3.34 -4.05
C THR A 4 -5.53 -3.11 -3.08
N SER A 5 -5.23 -2.63 -1.87
CA SER A 5 -6.23 -2.34 -0.84
C SER A 5 -7.19 -1.22 -1.24
N LEU A 6 -6.65 -0.16 -1.86
CA LEU A 6 -7.46 0.98 -2.33
C LEU A 6 -8.27 0.64 -3.59
N ASN A 7 -7.75 -0.22 -4.47
CA ASN A 7 -8.47 -0.66 -5.66
C ASN A 7 -9.72 -1.50 -5.34
N GLN A 8 -9.73 -2.26 -4.25
CA GLN A 8 -10.89 -3.04 -3.83
C GLN A 8 -11.97 -2.20 -3.12
N LEU A 9 -11.57 -1.13 -2.42
CA LEU A 9 -12.52 -0.18 -1.84
C LEU A 9 -13.19 0.73 -2.88
N SER A 10 -12.52 0.99 -4.02
CA SER A 10 -12.97 1.97 -5.01
C SER A 10 -14.10 1.50 -5.93
N GLY A 11 -14.34 0.20 -6.07
CA GLY A 11 -15.20 -0.32 -7.13
C GLY A 11 -16.71 -0.15 -6.93
N ARG A 12 -17.20 0.06 -5.70
CA ARG A 12 -18.63 0.20 -5.41
C ARG A 12 -19.01 1.34 -4.47
N GLU A 13 -18.16 1.72 -3.53
CA GLU A 13 -18.52 2.66 -2.46
C GLU A 13 -18.21 4.13 -2.76
N LEU A 14 -17.24 4.41 -3.63
CA LEU A 14 -17.02 5.77 -4.13
C LEU A 14 -18.12 6.24 -5.09
N SER A 15 -19.03 5.34 -5.48
CA SER A 15 -20.13 5.65 -6.42
C SER A 15 -21.27 6.47 -5.80
N GLU A 16 -21.32 6.69 -4.48
CA GLU A 16 -22.45 7.35 -3.81
C GLU A 16 -22.10 8.59 -2.98
N VAL A 17 -20.84 9.05 -2.98
CA VAL A 17 -20.48 10.23 -2.20
C VAL A 17 -20.58 11.52 -3.00
N GLU A 18 -21.72 12.17 -2.92
CA GLU A 18 -21.86 13.60 -3.27
C GLU A 18 -21.14 14.48 -2.23
N THR A 19 -19.90 14.87 -2.50
CA THR A 19 -19.25 15.94 -1.76
C THR A 19 -19.26 17.22 -2.57
N ARG A 20 -20.26 18.06 -2.31
CA ARG A 20 -20.49 19.35 -2.99
C ARG A 20 -19.46 20.45 -2.74
N GLN A 21 -18.43 20.25 -1.91
CA GLN A 21 -17.51 21.34 -1.54
C GLN A 21 -16.11 21.31 -2.21
N HIS A 22 -15.70 20.19 -2.83
CA HIS A 22 -14.39 20.12 -3.52
C HIS A 22 -14.44 19.44 -4.89
N GLY A 23 -15.60 19.34 -5.52
CA GLY A 23 -15.74 18.95 -6.93
C GLY A 23 -15.23 17.54 -7.29
N ILE A 24 -15.31 16.58 -6.37
CA ILE A 24 -15.01 15.17 -6.66
C ILE A 24 -16.29 14.55 -7.27
N PHE A 25 -16.26 14.31 -8.57
CA PHE A 25 -17.36 13.67 -9.28
C PHE A 25 -17.22 12.15 -9.26
N LEU A 26 -18.33 11.46 -9.06
CA LEU A 26 -18.48 10.01 -9.13
C LEU A 26 -18.20 9.48 -10.53
N ILE A 27 -17.40 8.43 -10.58
CA ILE A 27 -16.83 7.91 -11.81
C ILE A 27 -17.21 6.44 -11.99
N ARG A 28 -17.88 6.12 -13.13
CA ARG A 28 -18.51 4.81 -13.34
C ARG A 28 -17.60 3.71 -13.86
N ASN A 29 -16.41 4.00 -14.41
CA ASN A 29 -15.55 2.98 -15.03
C ASN A 29 -14.10 3.14 -14.64
N HIS A 30 -13.48 2.05 -14.19
CA HIS A 30 -12.06 1.97 -13.88
C HIS A 30 -11.25 1.76 -15.17
N LEU A 31 -10.20 2.59 -15.36
CA LEU A 31 -9.21 2.39 -16.42
C LEU A 31 -7.99 1.69 -15.82
N SER A 32 -7.58 0.58 -16.43
CA SER A 32 -6.32 -0.06 -16.11
C SER A 32 -5.14 0.81 -16.58
N PRO A 33 -4.07 0.97 -15.79
CA PRO A 33 -2.85 1.66 -16.23
C PRO A 33 -2.24 1.11 -17.52
N SER A 34 -2.36 -0.20 -17.76
CA SER A 34 -1.88 -0.88 -18.97
C SER A 34 -2.59 -0.45 -20.25
N GLU A 35 -3.82 0.07 -20.16
CA GLU A 35 -4.58 0.54 -21.33
C GLU A 35 -4.09 1.89 -21.87
N LEU A 36 -3.24 2.60 -21.14
CA LEU A 36 -2.71 3.90 -21.52
C LEU A 36 -1.33 3.84 -22.18
N SER A 37 -0.70 2.67 -22.22
CA SER A 37 0.71 2.55 -22.55
C SER A 37 1.00 1.57 -23.69
N LEU A 38 1.92 1.95 -24.59
CA LEU A 38 2.69 1.03 -25.42
C LEU A 38 3.86 0.43 -24.62
N GLU A 39 4.26 1.06 -23.52
CA GLU A 39 5.21 0.56 -22.53
C GLU A 39 4.50 0.34 -21.20
N PRO A 40 4.81 -0.74 -20.44
CA PRO A 40 4.17 -1.02 -19.17
C PRO A 40 4.40 0.14 -18.20
N ILE A 41 3.32 0.78 -17.74
CA ILE A 41 3.39 1.74 -16.65
C ILE A 41 3.53 0.92 -15.37
N ARG A 42 4.68 0.99 -14.71
CA ARG A 42 4.85 0.53 -13.33
C ARG A 42 4.25 1.57 -12.39
N ALA A 43 2.96 1.50 -12.18
CA ALA A 43 2.24 2.40 -11.28
C ALA A 43 1.78 1.62 -10.06
N ASP A 44 2.58 1.63 -9.01
CA ASP A 44 2.28 0.92 -7.75
C ASP A 44 1.18 1.60 -6.94
N ALA A 45 0.80 2.84 -7.29
CA ALA A 45 -0.11 3.66 -6.50
C ALA A 45 -0.95 4.65 -7.35
N LEU A 46 -1.31 4.27 -8.58
CA LEU A 46 -2.09 5.09 -9.51
C LEU A 46 -3.53 4.60 -9.58
N ILE A 47 -4.48 5.50 -9.39
CA ILE A 47 -5.90 5.25 -9.63
C ILE A 47 -6.37 6.17 -10.75
N LEU A 48 -6.94 5.56 -11.81
CA LEU A 48 -7.61 6.27 -12.88
C LEU A 48 -9.09 5.91 -12.87
N LEU A 49 -9.91 6.92 -12.62
CA LEU A 49 -11.36 6.82 -12.65
C LEU A 49 -11.86 7.70 -13.79
N GLN A 50 -12.95 7.32 -14.46
CA GLN A 50 -13.51 8.13 -15.54
C GLN A 50 -15.03 8.20 -15.51
N SER A 51 -15.55 9.37 -15.88
CA SER A 51 -16.93 9.59 -16.32
C SER A 51 -16.95 9.81 -17.83
N ASP A 52 -18.11 10.20 -18.37
CA ASP A 52 -18.23 10.55 -19.79
C ASP A 52 -17.39 11.78 -20.16
N GLU A 53 -17.19 12.71 -19.23
CA GLU A 53 -16.54 14.00 -19.47
C GLU A 53 -15.17 14.14 -18.80
N VAL A 54 -14.92 13.46 -17.67
CA VAL A 54 -13.77 13.70 -16.80
C VAL A 54 -13.02 12.42 -16.51
N ILE A 55 -11.68 12.50 -16.51
CA ILE A 55 -10.77 11.53 -15.95
C ILE A 55 -10.23 12.09 -14.63
N LEU A 56 -10.35 11.35 -13.54
CA LEU A 56 -9.69 11.64 -12.27
C LEU A 56 -8.47 10.74 -12.12
N HIS A 57 -7.31 11.34 -11.98
CA HIS A 57 -6.04 10.67 -11.71
C HIS A 57 -5.60 10.96 -10.27
N LEU A 58 -5.52 9.91 -9.45
CA LEU A 58 -5.01 9.98 -8.09
C LEU A 58 -3.68 9.22 -8.01
N GLU A 59 -2.63 9.89 -7.57
CA GLU A 59 -1.29 9.35 -7.36
C GLU A 59 -0.96 9.38 -5.87
N PHE A 60 -0.85 8.21 -5.22
CA PHE A 60 -0.53 8.10 -3.80
C PHE A 60 0.98 7.93 -3.61
N GLN A 61 1.56 8.71 -2.68
CA GLN A 61 2.99 8.68 -2.41
C GLN A 61 3.27 8.60 -0.90
N THR A 62 4.08 7.61 -0.50
CA THR A 62 4.62 7.52 0.88
C THR A 62 5.96 8.22 1.02
N THR A 63 6.67 8.40 -0.10
CA THR A 63 7.98 9.04 -0.17
C THR A 63 7.99 10.03 -1.34
N PRO A 64 8.40 11.28 -1.15
CA PRO A 64 8.48 12.25 -2.24
C PRO A 64 9.56 11.84 -3.25
N LYS A 65 9.26 12.04 -4.53
CA LYS A 65 10.17 11.78 -5.65
C LYS A 65 10.23 12.97 -6.58
N ALA A 66 11.41 13.31 -7.07
CA ALA A 66 11.63 14.46 -7.94
C ALA A 66 11.00 14.31 -9.34
N ASP A 67 10.69 13.08 -9.76
CA ASP A 67 10.09 12.78 -11.06
C ASP A 67 8.56 12.89 -11.09
N ILE A 68 7.90 13.13 -9.95
CA ILE A 68 6.44 13.25 -9.87
C ILE A 68 5.88 14.31 -10.82
N PRO A 69 6.39 15.53 -10.91
CA PRO A 69 5.86 16.52 -11.84
C PRO A 69 5.93 16.06 -13.30
N PHE A 70 7.04 15.45 -13.70
CA PHE A 70 7.18 14.85 -15.04
C PHE A 70 6.15 13.76 -15.28
N ARG A 71 5.97 12.83 -14.34
CA ARG A 71 5.00 11.73 -14.44
C ARG A 71 3.57 12.23 -14.57
N MET A 72 3.19 13.25 -13.81
CA MET A 72 1.86 13.86 -13.91
C MET A 72 1.60 14.42 -15.31
N ASN A 73 2.58 15.08 -15.92
CA ASN A 73 2.48 15.55 -17.30
C ASN A 73 2.42 14.40 -18.32
N ASP A 74 3.26 13.39 -18.19
CA ASP A 74 3.28 12.21 -19.07
C ASP A 74 1.92 11.48 -19.06
N TYR A 75 1.36 11.24 -17.88
CA TYR A 75 0.03 10.62 -17.74
C TYR A 75 -1.08 11.48 -18.37
N ARG A 76 -1.00 12.82 -18.23
CA ARG A 76 -1.94 13.72 -18.90
C ARG A 76 -1.88 13.57 -20.41
N LEU A 77 -0.70 13.52 -20.99
CA LEU A 77 -0.52 13.37 -22.44
C LEU A 77 -0.98 11.99 -22.95
N ARG A 78 -0.70 10.92 -22.20
CA ARG A 78 -1.19 9.57 -22.52
C ARG A 78 -2.71 9.48 -22.46
N ALA A 79 -3.33 10.06 -21.42
CA ALA A 79 -4.77 10.13 -21.32
C ALA A 79 -5.40 10.94 -22.45
N TYR A 80 -4.77 12.07 -22.82
CA TYR A 80 -5.23 12.90 -23.95
C TYR A 80 -5.20 12.15 -25.28
N ARG A 81 -4.17 11.36 -25.55
CA ARG A 81 -4.10 10.54 -26.78
C ARG A 81 -5.29 9.59 -26.93
N LYS A 82 -5.75 9.01 -25.82
CA LYS A 82 -6.84 8.05 -25.80
C LYS A 82 -8.21 8.72 -25.72
N PHE A 83 -8.31 9.83 -25.01
CA PHE A 83 -9.54 10.54 -24.72
C PHE A 83 -9.38 12.06 -24.89
N PRO A 84 -9.22 12.56 -26.14
CA PRO A 84 -8.89 13.95 -26.40
C PRO A 84 -9.99 14.95 -25.99
N GLN A 85 -11.23 14.48 -25.86
CA GLN A 85 -12.37 15.31 -25.48
C GLN A 85 -12.61 15.39 -23.97
N LYS A 86 -11.96 14.50 -23.18
CA LYS A 86 -12.16 14.47 -21.73
C LYS A 86 -11.24 15.43 -21.01
N GLN A 87 -11.79 16.12 -20.01
CA GLN A 87 -10.99 16.83 -19.03
C GLN A 87 -10.28 15.83 -18.12
N MET A 88 -9.14 16.20 -17.58
CA MET A 88 -8.43 15.39 -16.60
C MET A 88 -8.10 16.23 -15.38
N ARG A 89 -8.52 15.76 -14.20
CA ARG A 89 -8.07 16.25 -12.91
C ARG A 89 -7.01 15.32 -12.37
N GLN A 90 -5.94 15.89 -11.86
CA GLN A 90 -4.80 15.14 -11.37
C GLN A 90 -4.44 15.60 -9.96
N VAL A 91 -4.34 14.65 -9.05
CA VAL A 91 -4.05 14.91 -7.65
C VAL A 91 -2.96 13.97 -7.17
N VAL A 92 -1.89 14.51 -6.62
CA VAL A 92 -0.88 13.76 -5.86
C VAL A 92 -1.27 13.82 -4.39
N ILE A 93 -1.35 12.65 -3.75
CA ILE A 93 -1.73 12.52 -2.34
C ILE A 93 -0.54 11.96 -1.58
N TYR A 94 0.08 12.80 -0.75
CA TYR A 94 1.14 12.38 0.14
C TYR A 94 0.56 11.83 1.45
N LEU A 95 0.95 10.59 1.79
CA LEU A 95 0.39 9.84 2.91
C LEU A 95 1.17 10.03 4.21
N LYS A 96 2.45 10.42 4.15
CA LYS A 96 3.34 10.48 5.30
C LYS A 96 4.02 11.83 5.39
N PRO A 97 4.05 12.47 6.58
CA PRO A 97 4.75 13.75 6.78
C PRO A 97 6.23 13.64 6.44
N THR A 98 6.78 14.72 5.90
CA THR A 98 8.19 14.85 5.52
C THR A 98 8.59 16.32 5.47
N ASP A 99 9.89 16.60 5.67
CA ASP A 99 10.47 17.93 5.54
C ASP A 99 10.93 18.26 4.12
N SER A 100 10.66 17.37 3.14
CA SER A 100 11.09 17.56 1.75
C SER A 100 10.24 18.59 1.04
N GLU A 101 10.87 19.58 0.42
CA GLU A 101 10.22 20.61 -0.41
C GLU A 101 9.51 20.01 -1.65
N LEU A 102 9.84 18.78 -2.05
CA LEU A 102 9.22 18.12 -3.19
C LEU A 102 7.71 17.92 -3.04
N VAL A 103 7.20 17.86 -1.80
CA VAL A 103 5.75 17.72 -1.54
C VAL A 103 4.94 18.98 -1.79
N TYR A 104 5.60 20.10 -2.08
CA TYR A 104 4.97 21.38 -2.42
C TYR A 104 4.98 21.66 -3.93
N GLN A 105 5.63 20.81 -4.72
CA GLN A 105 5.65 20.97 -6.18
C GLN A 105 4.28 20.64 -6.77
N THR A 106 3.69 21.63 -7.48
CA THR A 106 2.37 21.54 -8.09
C THR A 106 2.39 21.67 -9.61
N GLU A 107 3.59 21.80 -10.19
CA GLU A 107 3.74 22.02 -11.62
C GLU A 107 5.00 21.34 -12.19
N PHE A 108 4.91 20.98 -13.45
CA PHE A 108 6.03 20.56 -14.30
C PHE A 108 6.28 21.67 -15.33
N VAL A 109 7.51 22.13 -15.42
CA VAL A 109 7.95 23.16 -16.35
C VAL A 109 9.05 22.61 -17.21
N LEU A 110 8.88 22.70 -18.52
CA LEU A 110 9.89 22.33 -19.52
C LEU A 110 9.82 23.33 -20.66
N GLU A 111 10.81 24.25 -20.74
CA GLU A 111 10.88 25.31 -21.75
C GLU A 111 9.54 26.06 -21.92
N ASN A 112 8.81 25.81 -23.01
CA ASN A 112 7.54 26.43 -23.34
C ASN A 112 6.32 25.60 -22.88
N SER A 113 6.53 24.51 -22.13
CA SER A 113 5.48 23.63 -21.63
C SER A 113 5.29 23.83 -20.12
N LEU A 114 4.05 24.02 -19.72
CA LEU A 114 3.63 24.12 -18.33
C LEU A 114 2.48 23.16 -18.08
N HIS A 115 2.62 22.30 -17.09
CA HIS A 115 1.55 21.42 -16.64
C HIS A 115 1.35 21.54 -15.13
N ARG A 116 0.12 21.75 -14.69
CA ARG A 116 -0.26 21.89 -13.27
C ARG A 116 -1.12 20.75 -12.80
N PHE A 117 -0.95 20.38 -11.53
CA PHE A 117 -1.71 19.34 -10.84
C PHE A 117 -1.94 19.76 -9.38
N GLU A 118 -2.91 19.13 -8.75
CA GLU A 118 -3.22 19.37 -7.34
C GLU A 118 -2.33 18.49 -6.44
N VAL A 119 -2.03 18.98 -5.24
CA VAL A 119 -1.28 18.22 -4.22
C VAL A 119 -2.05 18.27 -2.91
N ILE A 120 -2.31 17.11 -2.34
CA ILE A 120 -2.90 16.94 -1.02
C ILE A 120 -1.86 16.29 -0.11
N ARG A 121 -1.55 16.95 1.00
CA ARG A 121 -0.76 16.40 2.09
C ARG A 121 -1.73 16.03 3.21
N LEU A 122 -1.89 14.72 3.51
CA LEU A 122 -2.93 14.28 4.43
C LEU A 122 -2.74 14.85 5.84
N TRP A 123 -1.51 15.02 6.30
CA TRP A 123 -1.20 15.59 7.62
C TRP A 123 -1.56 17.08 7.78
N GLU A 124 -1.97 17.74 6.71
CA GLU A 124 -2.47 19.12 6.73
C GLU A 124 -4.00 19.17 6.59
N GLN A 125 -4.66 18.04 6.39
CA GLN A 125 -6.11 18.00 6.20
C GLN A 125 -6.83 17.81 7.55
N PRO A 126 -7.90 18.55 7.80
CA PRO A 126 -8.71 18.38 9.01
C PRO A 126 -9.25 16.95 9.12
N THR A 127 -9.17 16.36 10.32
CA THR A 127 -9.59 14.96 10.56
C THR A 127 -11.06 14.73 10.26
N GLU A 128 -11.91 15.71 10.54
CA GLU A 128 -13.36 15.65 10.38
C GLU A 128 -13.80 15.39 8.94
N VAL A 129 -13.00 15.79 7.96
CA VAL A 129 -13.27 15.55 6.54
C VAL A 129 -13.38 14.05 6.24
N PHE A 130 -12.59 13.24 6.95
CA PHE A 130 -12.51 11.80 6.72
C PHE A 130 -13.60 11.00 7.42
N PHE A 131 -14.32 11.59 8.38
CA PHE A 131 -15.40 10.92 9.09
C PHE A 131 -16.72 10.87 8.33
N ASN A 132 -16.85 11.66 7.26
CA ASN A 132 -18.09 11.80 6.50
C ASN A 132 -18.45 10.57 5.65
N SER A 133 -17.51 9.66 5.43
CA SER A 133 -17.72 8.46 4.60
C SER A 133 -16.87 7.29 5.08
N PRO A 134 -17.42 6.07 5.14
CA PRO A 134 -16.67 4.88 5.51
C PRO A 134 -15.40 4.67 4.68
N GLY A 135 -15.45 4.95 3.37
CA GLY A 135 -14.30 4.81 2.48
C GLY A 135 -13.15 5.80 2.74
N LEU A 136 -13.41 6.90 3.48
CA LEU A 136 -12.39 7.89 3.85
C LEU A 136 -11.79 7.66 5.24
N LEU A 137 -12.46 6.89 6.11
CA LEU A 137 -12.00 6.62 7.47
C LEU A 137 -10.54 6.14 7.56
N PRO A 138 -10.03 5.29 6.65
CA PRO A 138 -8.63 4.85 6.69
C PRO A 138 -7.60 5.99 6.62
N PHE A 139 -7.95 7.12 6.00
CA PHE A 139 -7.06 8.27 5.87
C PHE A 139 -7.04 9.16 7.12
N ALA A 140 -8.04 9.05 7.99
CA ALA A 140 -8.13 9.87 9.20
C ALA A 140 -6.91 9.70 10.12
N ALA A 141 -6.34 8.48 10.20
CA ALA A 141 -5.12 8.24 10.97
C ALA A 141 -3.89 9.00 10.46
N LEU A 142 -3.94 9.49 9.20
CA LEU A 142 -2.87 10.23 8.53
C LEU A 142 -3.13 11.75 8.47
N SER A 143 -4.28 12.20 8.99
CA SER A 143 -4.73 13.60 8.94
C SER A 143 -4.01 14.49 9.95
N GLN A 144 -4.35 15.77 9.93
CA GLN A 144 -3.86 16.75 10.89
C GLN A 144 -4.44 16.47 12.28
N THR A 145 -3.64 15.88 13.15
CA THR A 145 -4.01 15.61 14.54
C THR A 145 -2.80 15.74 15.46
N ASN A 146 -3.06 16.12 16.70
CA ASN A 146 -2.04 16.16 17.75
C ASN A 146 -1.87 14.80 18.46
N ASP A 147 -2.80 13.85 18.23
CA ASP A 147 -2.78 12.52 18.83
C ASP A 147 -3.38 11.49 17.86
N GLN A 148 -2.50 10.87 17.09
CA GLN A 148 -2.87 9.82 16.12
C GLN A 148 -3.50 8.60 16.82
N THR A 149 -3.10 8.31 18.06
CA THR A 149 -3.67 7.18 18.80
C THR A 149 -5.14 7.42 19.11
N ARG A 150 -5.46 8.59 19.63
CA ARG A 150 -6.84 9.00 19.92
C ARG A 150 -7.68 9.06 18.64
N THR A 151 -7.13 9.62 17.56
CA THR A 151 -7.82 9.65 16.27
C THR A 151 -8.13 8.23 15.78
N LEU A 152 -7.21 7.28 15.94
CA LEU A 152 -7.45 5.89 15.57
C LEU A 152 -8.53 5.24 16.45
N GLU A 153 -8.61 5.58 17.74
CA GLU A 153 -9.68 5.12 18.65
C GLU A 153 -11.06 5.64 18.19
N GLU A 154 -11.15 6.91 17.81
CA GLU A 154 -12.37 7.51 17.26
C GLU A 154 -12.80 6.83 15.95
N VAL A 155 -11.85 6.59 15.04
CA VAL A 155 -12.08 5.84 13.80
C VAL A 155 -12.59 4.42 14.09
N ALA A 156 -11.99 3.73 15.05
CA ALA A 156 -12.41 2.36 15.42
C ALA A 156 -13.86 2.33 15.92
N GLN A 157 -14.29 3.32 16.73
CA GLN A 157 -15.67 3.44 17.18
C GLN A 157 -16.65 3.65 16.03
N ILE A 158 -16.29 4.49 15.05
CA ILE A 158 -17.11 4.71 13.85
C ILE A 158 -17.20 3.42 13.03
N ILE A 159 -16.08 2.70 12.85
CA ILE A 159 -16.04 1.42 12.14
C ILE A 159 -16.94 0.39 12.85
N GLU A 160 -16.88 0.28 14.17
CA GLU A 160 -17.74 -0.64 14.96
C GLU A 160 -19.24 -0.36 14.78
N ALA A 161 -19.60 0.89 14.58
CA ALA A 161 -20.99 1.32 14.36
C ALA A 161 -21.51 1.02 12.93
N LEU A 162 -20.65 0.61 11.99
CA LEU A 162 -21.08 0.27 10.64
C LEU A 162 -21.91 -1.03 10.64
N ASN A 163 -23.09 -0.97 10.04
CA ASN A 163 -24.04 -2.10 10.01
C ASN A 163 -23.59 -3.25 9.10
N ASP A 164 -22.95 -2.93 7.98
CA ASP A 164 -22.46 -3.93 7.02
C ASP A 164 -21.12 -4.51 7.51
N THR A 165 -21.14 -5.81 7.85
CA THR A 165 -19.98 -6.51 8.39
C THR A 165 -18.81 -6.56 7.40
N ARG A 166 -19.10 -6.69 6.09
CA ARG A 166 -18.07 -6.74 5.07
C ARG A 166 -17.40 -5.38 4.87
N ILE A 167 -18.21 -4.32 4.82
CA ILE A 167 -17.71 -2.94 4.74
C ILE A 167 -16.88 -2.65 6.00
N ARG A 168 -17.40 -2.95 7.18
CA ARG A 168 -16.71 -2.79 8.45
C ARG A 168 -15.34 -3.47 8.46
N SER A 169 -15.28 -4.73 8.06
CA SER A 169 -14.01 -5.49 8.01
C SER A 169 -13.02 -4.93 7.00
N ASN A 170 -13.47 -4.51 5.82
CA ASN A 170 -12.62 -3.92 4.80
C ASN A 170 -12.05 -2.57 5.24
N VAL A 171 -12.90 -1.71 5.82
CA VAL A 171 -12.48 -0.40 6.34
C VAL A 171 -11.50 -0.57 7.49
N ALA A 172 -11.76 -1.50 8.44
CA ALA A 172 -10.85 -1.80 9.54
C ALA A 172 -9.48 -2.28 9.03
N ALA A 173 -9.45 -3.19 8.06
CA ALA A 173 -8.19 -3.69 7.48
C ALA A 173 -7.41 -2.58 6.77
N SER A 174 -8.08 -1.77 5.96
CA SER A 174 -7.44 -0.64 5.27
C SER A 174 -6.93 0.41 6.26
N THR A 175 -7.71 0.67 7.33
CA THR A 175 -7.29 1.58 8.41
C THR A 175 -6.04 1.06 9.12
N ALA A 176 -5.97 -0.23 9.43
CA ALA A 176 -4.79 -0.83 10.06
C ALA A 176 -3.53 -0.71 9.18
N VAL A 177 -3.68 -0.92 7.87
CA VAL A 177 -2.57 -0.79 6.88
C VAL A 177 -2.08 0.66 6.83
N LEU A 178 -2.98 1.64 6.68
CA LEU A 178 -2.60 3.05 6.58
C LEU A 178 -2.08 3.60 7.90
N ALA A 179 -2.68 3.27 9.02
CA ALA A 179 -2.19 3.64 10.36
C ALA A 179 -0.76 3.15 10.61
N GLY A 180 -0.36 2.02 10.01
CA GLY A 180 1.01 1.49 10.07
C GLY A 180 2.08 2.40 9.46
N LEU A 181 1.70 3.45 8.72
CA LEU A 181 2.64 4.46 8.22
C LEU A 181 3.08 5.45 9.32
N VAL A 182 2.29 5.63 10.39
CA VAL A 182 2.50 6.65 11.43
C VAL A 182 2.44 6.11 12.86
N LEU A 183 1.88 4.93 13.09
CA LEU A 183 1.75 4.27 14.38
C LEU A 183 2.47 2.92 14.43
N ASN A 184 2.91 2.50 15.61
CA ASN A 184 3.48 1.17 15.77
C ASN A 184 2.39 0.08 15.81
N LYS A 185 2.79 -1.17 15.47
CA LYS A 185 1.85 -2.28 15.33
C LYS A 185 1.12 -2.65 16.62
N ASP A 186 1.69 -2.40 17.80
CA ASP A 186 1.09 -2.82 19.08
C ASP A 186 -0.08 -1.89 19.45
N VAL A 187 0.05 -0.59 19.16
CA VAL A 187 -1.04 0.38 19.28
C VAL A 187 -2.18 0.01 18.32
N ILE A 188 -1.84 -0.25 17.05
CA ILE A 188 -2.83 -0.61 16.03
C ILE A 188 -3.58 -1.89 16.42
N LYS A 189 -2.88 -2.94 16.83
CA LYS A 189 -3.49 -4.22 17.24
C LYS A 189 -4.39 -4.10 18.47
N ARG A 190 -4.06 -3.20 19.40
CA ARG A 190 -4.87 -2.94 20.60
C ARG A 190 -6.20 -2.28 20.23
N ILE A 191 -6.18 -1.35 19.28
CA ILE A 191 -7.35 -0.54 18.88
C ILE A 191 -8.17 -1.28 17.82
N LEU A 192 -7.52 -1.70 16.73
CA LEU A 192 -8.13 -2.46 15.63
C LEU A 192 -7.84 -3.95 15.81
N ARG A 193 -8.74 -4.63 16.53
CA ARG A 193 -8.58 -6.05 16.81
C ARG A 193 -8.74 -6.89 15.55
N SER A 194 -8.04 -8.02 15.50
CA SER A 194 -8.02 -8.92 14.34
C SER A 194 -9.40 -9.50 14.00
N ASP A 195 -10.29 -9.63 14.99
CA ASP A 195 -11.68 -10.09 14.77
C ASP A 195 -12.50 -9.10 13.94
N MET A 196 -12.23 -7.79 14.04
CA MET A 196 -12.88 -6.77 13.22
C MET A 196 -12.53 -6.88 11.73
N MET A 197 -11.36 -7.42 11.40
CA MET A 197 -10.82 -7.52 10.04
C MET A 197 -11.05 -8.89 9.39
N ARG A 198 -11.64 -9.85 10.11
CA ARG A 198 -11.69 -11.27 9.72
C ARG A 198 -12.35 -11.52 8.36
N GLU A 199 -13.37 -10.76 8.00
CA GLU A 199 -14.09 -10.90 6.73
C GLU A 199 -13.48 -10.06 5.60
N SER A 200 -12.40 -9.32 5.86
CA SER A 200 -11.71 -8.57 4.83
C SER A 200 -10.86 -9.50 3.95
N VAL A 201 -11.10 -9.46 2.64
CA VAL A 201 -10.30 -10.20 1.66
C VAL A 201 -8.83 -9.79 1.75
N ILE A 202 -8.57 -8.49 1.89
CA ILE A 202 -7.20 -7.96 2.01
C ILE A 202 -6.49 -8.52 3.24
N TYR A 203 -7.18 -8.56 4.39
CA TYR A 203 -6.62 -9.12 5.61
C TYR A 203 -6.34 -10.62 5.46
N GLN A 204 -7.26 -11.36 4.82
CA GLN A 204 -7.08 -12.79 4.56
C GLN A 204 -5.91 -13.05 3.62
N ASP A 205 -5.75 -12.26 2.56
CA ASP A 205 -4.62 -12.37 1.63
C ASP A 205 -3.28 -12.11 2.34
N ILE A 206 -3.19 -11.02 3.14
CA ILE A 206 -1.99 -10.71 3.94
C ILE A 206 -1.67 -11.85 4.93
N LEU A 207 -2.70 -12.39 5.58
CA LEU A 207 -2.55 -13.51 6.52
C LEU A 207 -2.04 -14.76 5.81
N GLN A 208 -2.60 -15.08 4.65
CA GLN A 208 -2.21 -16.24 3.86
C GLN A 208 -0.78 -16.12 3.32
N GLU A 209 -0.40 -14.95 2.80
CA GLU A 209 0.98 -14.68 2.39
C GLU A 209 1.96 -14.80 3.58
N GLY A 210 1.59 -14.24 4.73
CA GLY A 210 2.40 -14.33 5.95
C GLY A 210 2.57 -15.77 6.45
N LEU A 211 1.51 -16.58 6.38
CA LEU A 211 1.57 -18.00 6.73
C LEU A 211 2.44 -18.79 5.75
N ALA A 212 2.31 -18.55 4.45
CA ALA A 212 3.13 -19.19 3.42
C ALA A 212 4.62 -18.86 3.60
N GLN A 213 4.96 -17.58 3.79
CA GLN A 213 6.33 -17.14 4.03
C GLN A 213 6.89 -17.70 5.36
N GLY A 214 6.07 -17.72 6.42
CA GLY A 214 6.46 -18.29 7.71
C GLY A 214 6.72 -19.80 7.64
N LEU A 215 5.91 -20.53 6.88
CA LEU A 215 6.10 -21.95 6.65
C LEU A 215 7.39 -22.23 5.86
N GLU A 216 7.63 -21.49 4.77
CA GLU A 216 8.84 -21.61 3.95
C GLU A 216 10.10 -21.34 4.78
N GLN A 217 10.11 -20.22 5.53
CA GLN A 217 11.22 -19.87 6.43
C GLN A 217 11.42 -20.95 7.51
N GLY A 218 10.34 -21.48 8.09
CA GLY A 218 10.40 -22.53 9.09
C GLY A 218 10.98 -23.85 8.54
N ILE A 219 10.62 -24.22 7.32
CA ILE A 219 11.16 -25.40 6.62
C ILE A 219 12.65 -25.20 6.36
N GLU A 220 13.06 -24.04 5.84
CA GLU A 220 14.48 -23.74 5.55
C GLU A 220 15.31 -23.71 6.82
N GLN A 221 14.85 -23.05 7.88
CA GLN A 221 15.55 -23.04 9.19
C GLN A 221 15.71 -24.47 9.73
N LYS A 222 14.65 -25.29 9.61
CA LYS A 222 14.72 -26.67 10.08
C LYS A 222 15.68 -27.52 9.27
N ALA A 223 15.71 -27.34 7.95
CA ALA A 223 16.66 -28.00 7.06
C ALA A 223 18.11 -27.62 7.42
N GLN A 224 18.37 -26.32 7.69
CA GLN A 224 19.68 -25.84 8.12
C GLN A 224 20.10 -26.42 9.49
N GLU A 225 19.18 -26.47 10.48
CA GLU A 225 19.45 -27.10 11.78
C GLU A 225 19.83 -28.61 11.63
N ILE A 226 19.10 -29.33 10.78
CA ILE A 226 19.38 -30.75 10.52
C ILE A 226 20.74 -30.90 9.83
N ALA A 227 21.02 -30.08 8.81
CA ALA A 227 22.30 -30.08 8.11
C ALA A 227 23.48 -29.85 9.06
N ILE A 228 23.40 -28.87 9.95
CA ILE A 228 24.43 -28.58 10.96
C ILE A 228 24.65 -29.81 11.87
N LYS A 229 23.58 -30.46 12.34
CA LYS A 229 23.68 -31.67 13.16
C LYS A 229 24.35 -32.81 12.41
N MET A 230 24.05 -32.96 11.11
CA MET A 230 24.64 -34.00 10.26
C MET A 230 26.13 -33.71 9.95
N ILE A 231 26.49 -32.44 9.70
CA ILE A 231 27.86 -31.98 9.53
C ILE A 231 28.68 -32.31 10.78
N ASN A 232 28.19 -31.97 11.99
CA ASN A 232 28.87 -32.26 13.26
C ASN A 232 29.05 -33.76 13.56
N LYS A 233 28.25 -34.60 12.89
CA LYS A 233 28.39 -36.07 12.96
C LYS A 233 29.26 -36.65 11.84
N GLY A 234 29.85 -35.84 11.00
CA GLY A 234 30.72 -36.27 9.90
C GLY A 234 29.97 -37.00 8.75
N ILE A 235 28.67 -36.72 8.58
CA ILE A 235 27.87 -37.30 7.49
C ILE A 235 28.30 -36.71 6.14
N ASN A 236 28.35 -37.55 5.11
CA ASN A 236 28.72 -37.14 3.76
C ASN A 236 27.80 -36.01 3.22
N LEU A 237 28.42 -35.07 2.51
CA LEU A 237 27.75 -33.90 1.92
C LEU A 237 26.55 -34.29 1.03
N GLU A 238 26.71 -35.32 0.20
CA GLU A 238 25.66 -35.77 -0.72
C GLU A 238 24.43 -36.25 0.05
N ILE A 239 24.61 -36.97 1.14
CA ILE A 239 23.53 -37.42 2.02
C ILE A 239 22.84 -36.26 2.72
N ILE A 240 23.63 -35.24 3.15
CA ILE A 240 23.05 -34.04 3.78
C ILE A 240 22.19 -33.30 2.79
N VAL A 241 22.62 -33.12 1.54
CA VAL A 241 21.87 -32.48 0.48
C VAL A 241 20.55 -33.24 0.21
N ASP A 242 20.64 -34.57 0.08
CA ASP A 242 19.48 -35.44 -0.21
C ASP A 242 18.43 -35.40 0.91
N VAL A 243 18.87 -35.48 2.16
CA VAL A 243 17.97 -35.50 3.34
C VAL A 243 17.35 -34.13 3.64
N THR A 244 18.10 -33.06 3.44
CA THR A 244 17.66 -31.70 3.83
C THR A 244 17.01 -30.91 2.72
N GLY A 245 17.23 -31.29 1.46
CA GLY A 245 16.80 -30.53 0.28
C GLY A 245 17.57 -29.22 0.08
N LEU A 246 18.59 -28.95 0.88
CA LEU A 246 19.47 -27.79 0.70
C LEU A 246 20.40 -28.00 -0.51
N THR A 247 20.78 -26.93 -1.18
CA THR A 247 21.78 -26.98 -2.25
C THR A 247 23.19 -27.31 -1.68
N VAL A 248 24.04 -27.87 -2.51
CA VAL A 248 25.46 -28.13 -2.17
C VAL A 248 26.14 -26.84 -1.62
N ALA A 249 25.91 -25.71 -2.28
CA ALA A 249 26.47 -24.41 -1.88
C ALA A 249 25.98 -23.96 -0.47
N GLN A 250 24.71 -24.20 -0.16
CA GLN A 250 24.15 -23.90 1.17
C GLN A 250 24.78 -24.77 2.25
N VAL A 251 24.92 -26.08 2.01
CA VAL A 251 25.54 -27.01 2.98
C VAL A 251 27.02 -26.68 3.18
N GLN A 252 27.77 -26.40 2.12
CA GLN A 252 29.18 -25.97 2.22
C GLN A 252 29.35 -24.68 3.03
N LYS A 253 28.45 -23.69 2.85
CA LYS A 253 28.45 -22.46 3.63
C LYS A 253 28.18 -22.73 5.12
N LEU A 254 27.34 -23.71 5.44
CA LEU A 254 27.10 -24.12 6.82
C LEU A 254 28.33 -24.83 7.42
N GLN A 255 29.05 -25.66 6.66
CA GLN A 255 30.29 -26.31 7.10
C GLN A 255 31.36 -25.30 7.48
N THR A 256 31.65 -24.33 6.59
CA THR A 256 32.66 -23.29 6.86
C THR A 256 32.32 -22.45 8.10
N LYS A 257 31.04 -22.19 8.34
CA LYS A 257 30.57 -21.46 9.50
C LYS A 257 30.73 -22.26 10.81
N THR A 258 30.54 -23.58 10.74
CA THR A 258 30.65 -24.48 11.90
C THR A 258 32.09 -24.74 12.27
N GLU A 259 33.01 -24.85 11.30
CA GLU A 259 34.44 -25.02 11.50
C GLU A 259 35.09 -23.76 12.11
N GLY A 260 34.67 -22.55 11.70
CA GLY A 260 35.12 -21.28 12.24
C GLY A 260 34.70 -21.00 13.70
N THR A 261 33.68 -21.71 14.21
CA THR A 261 33.20 -21.53 15.60
C THR A 261 33.89 -22.49 16.58
N GLN A 262 34.69 -23.48 16.12
CA GLN A 262 35.44 -24.42 16.96
C GLN A 262 36.89 -24.00 17.23
N THR A 263 37.34 -22.88 16.69
CA THR A 263 38.73 -22.42 16.77
C THR A 263 38.96 -21.23 17.74
N ASP A 264 37.95 -20.82 18.53
CA ASP A 264 38.11 -19.81 19.59
C ASP A 264 37.96 -20.47 20.99
#